data_5417e78744f45fb53151918f65173c3a
#
_entry.id   5417e78744f45fb53151918f65173c3a
#
_cell.length_a   1.000
_cell.length_b   1.000
_cell.length_c   1.000
_cell.angle_alpha   90.00
_cell.angle_beta   90.00
_cell.angle_gamma   90.00
#
_symmetry.space_group_name_H-M   'P 1'
#
loop_
_entity.id
_entity.type
_entity.pdbx_description
1 polymer ?
#
loop_
_entity_poly.entity_id
_entity_poly.type
_entity_poly.pdbx_seq_one_letter_code
_entity_poly.pdbx_strand_id
1 'polypeptide(L)'
;MGRKWVASVAVGASAWLGLALGFGCASNAPKPLYDRLGGEQMIQVVVEDFVGRASGDPRVNFTRKGTPQQWDPTPDNVEKLEKHLVEFLDAAAGGSQEYRGRDMKSVHAGMQITNTEFDAIEADMESSLSKFDVPAQERSEVMAIIEGTRKDIVELK
;
A
#
# COMPACT_ATOMS: atom_id res chain seq x y z
N MET A 1 -41.86 -17.23 -85.65
CA MET A 1 -40.74 -17.99 -85.11
C MET A 1 -39.85 -17.01 -84.43
N GLY A 2 -39.94 -16.92 -83.11
CA GLY A 2 -39.12 -15.97 -82.33
C GLY A 2 -38.93 -16.57 -80.94
N ARG A 3 -37.75 -17.07 -80.68
CA ARG A 3 -37.38 -17.63 -79.39
C ARG A 3 -36.95 -16.48 -78.47
N LYS A 4 -37.71 -16.26 -77.38
CA LYS A 4 -37.35 -15.34 -76.31
C LYS A 4 -36.39 -16.01 -75.36
N TRP A 5 -35.21 -15.44 -75.16
CA TRP A 5 -34.26 -15.82 -74.18
C TRP A 5 -34.59 -15.07 -72.89
N VAL A 6 -34.86 -15.77 -71.81
CA VAL A 6 -34.99 -15.22 -70.48
C VAL A 6 -33.61 -15.34 -69.77
N ALA A 7 -32.98 -14.22 -69.53
CA ALA A 7 -31.76 -14.19 -68.75
C ALA A 7 -32.09 -14.18 -67.24
N SER A 8 -31.70 -15.24 -66.58
CA SER A 8 -31.79 -15.32 -65.12
C SER A 8 -30.65 -14.50 -64.50
N VAL A 9 -31.01 -13.48 -63.75
CA VAL A 9 -30.08 -12.70 -62.94
C VAL A 9 -29.91 -13.41 -61.62
N ALA A 10 -28.73 -13.99 -61.35
CA ALA A 10 -28.36 -14.53 -60.07
C ALA A 10 -27.96 -13.38 -59.15
N VAL A 11 -28.74 -13.13 -58.12
CA VAL A 11 -28.40 -12.20 -57.02
C VAL A 11 -27.43 -12.88 -56.08
N GLY A 12 -26.16 -12.49 -56.17
CA GLY A 12 -25.13 -12.92 -55.22
C GLY A 12 -25.30 -12.24 -53.90
N ALA A 13 -25.63 -12.98 -52.86
CA ALA A 13 -25.64 -12.50 -51.48
C ALA A 13 -24.19 -12.42 -50.99
N SER A 14 -23.62 -11.20 -50.95
CA SER A 14 -22.34 -10.93 -50.36
C SER A 14 -22.52 -10.88 -48.85
N ALA A 15 -22.08 -11.94 -48.16
CA ALA A 15 -21.96 -11.97 -46.68
C ALA A 15 -20.81 -11.05 -46.23
N TRP A 16 -21.14 -9.93 -45.68
CA TRP A 16 -20.18 -9.06 -45.00
C TRP A 16 -19.87 -9.67 -43.62
N LEU A 17 -18.72 -10.34 -43.54
CA LEU A 17 -18.16 -10.74 -42.25
C LEU A 17 -17.65 -9.49 -41.53
N GLY A 18 -18.46 -8.90 -40.67
CA GLY A 18 -18.10 -7.79 -39.81
C GLY A 18 -17.08 -8.27 -38.77
N LEU A 19 -15.79 -7.97 -39.00
CA LEU A 19 -14.73 -8.12 -38.00
C LEU A 19 -14.95 -7.06 -36.94
N ALA A 20 -15.65 -7.40 -35.86
CA ALA A 20 -15.77 -6.57 -34.67
C ALA A 20 -14.40 -6.52 -33.98
N LEU A 21 -13.61 -5.51 -34.31
CA LEU A 21 -12.44 -5.15 -33.51
C LEU A 21 -12.95 -4.67 -32.15
N GLY A 22 -12.96 -5.58 -31.18
CA GLY A 22 -13.20 -5.23 -29.78
C GLY A 22 -12.07 -4.31 -29.30
N PHE A 23 -12.30 -3.01 -29.33
CA PHE A 23 -11.49 -2.07 -28.55
C PHE A 23 -11.75 -2.38 -27.08
N GLY A 24 -10.92 -3.28 -26.51
CA GLY A 24 -10.82 -3.44 -25.08
C GLY A 24 -10.35 -2.08 -24.53
N CYS A 25 -11.25 -1.33 -23.89
CA CYS A 25 -10.85 -0.22 -23.02
C CYS A 25 -10.01 -0.82 -21.90
N ALA A 26 -8.69 -0.85 -22.09
CA ALA A 26 -7.77 -1.00 -20.96
C ALA A 26 -8.10 0.17 -20.02
N SER A 27 -8.66 -0.12 -18.85
CA SER A 27 -8.92 0.88 -17.83
C SER A 27 -7.57 1.50 -17.45
N ASN A 28 -7.40 2.77 -17.80
CA ASN A 28 -6.18 3.53 -17.51
C ASN A 28 -6.22 4.04 -16.05
N ALA A 29 -6.77 3.23 -15.14
CA ALA A 29 -6.75 3.52 -13.73
C ALA A 29 -5.30 3.48 -13.23
N PRO A 30 -4.87 4.46 -12.42
CA PRO A 30 -3.55 4.43 -11.81
C PRO A 30 -3.37 3.11 -11.04
N LYS A 31 -2.18 2.53 -11.11
CA LYS A 31 -1.85 1.35 -10.32
C LYS A 31 -2.00 1.67 -8.82
N PRO A 32 -2.45 0.72 -7.98
CA PRO A 32 -2.42 0.87 -6.53
C PRO A 32 -1.06 1.35 -6.03
N LEU A 33 -1.04 2.07 -4.92
CA LEU A 33 0.22 2.50 -4.30
C LEU A 33 1.15 1.32 -4.03
N TYR A 34 0.59 0.19 -3.58
CA TYR A 34 1.31 -1.07 -3.39
C TYR A 34 2.17 -1.47 -4.59
N ASP A 35 1.59 -1.49 -5.80
CA ASP A 35 2.32 -1.85 -7.02
C ASP A 35 3.39 -0.81 -7.39
N ARG A 36 3.11 0.47 -7.12
CA ARG A 36 4.03 1.58 -7.40
C ARG A 36 5.20 1.61 -6.41
N LEU A 37 4.99 1.15 -5.18
CA LEU A 37 6.04 0.96 -4.19
C LEU A 37 6.99 -0.19 -4.54
N GLY A 38 6.57 -1.15 -5.37
CA GLY A 38 7.34 -2.35 -5.68
C GLY A 38 6.88 -3.60 -4.93
N GLY A 39 5.69 -3.55 -4.35
CA GLY A 39 5.04 -4.68 -3.66
C GLY A 39 5.64 -5.02 -2.30
N GLU A 40 5.27 -6.21 -1.79
CA GLU A 40 5.61 -6.67 -0.44
C GLU A 40 7.11 -6.62 -0.14
N GLN A 41 7.95 -7.01 -1.10
CA GLN A 41 9.41 -7.07 -0.89
C GLN A 41 9.99 -5.67 -0.60
N MET A 42 9.53 -4.64 -1.28
CA MET A 42 9.99 -3.26 -1.03
C MET A 42 9.43 -2.75 0.31
N ILE A 43 8.16 -3.01 0.59
CA ILE A 43 7.55 -2.65 1.87
C ILE A 43 8.33 -3.30 3.02
N GLN A 44 8.71 -4.57 2.91
CA GLN A 44 9.47 -5.28 3.94
C GLN A 44 10.82 -4.62 4.23
N VAL A 45 11.64 -4.34 3.20
CA VAL A 45 12.97 -3.72 3.44
C VAL A 45 12.87 -2.31 4.00
N VAL A 46 11.83 -1.55 3.63
CA VAL A 46 11.56 -0.23 4.20
C VAL A 46 11.18 -0.36 5.68
N VAL A 47 10.30 -1.30 6.03
CA VAL A 47 9.86 -1.55 7.41
C VAL A 47 11.01 -2.00 8.30
N GLU A 48 11.86 -2.91 7.84
CA GLU A 48 13.06 -3.35 8.58
C GLU A 48 13.99 -2.18 8.90
N ASP A 49 14.30 -1.32 7.93
CA ASP A 49 15.12 -0.12 8.14
C ASP A 49 14.45 0.90 9.08
N PHE A 50 13.15 1.09 8.92
CA PHE A 50 12.34 1.96 9.77
C PHE A 50 12.35 1.50 11.24
N VAL A 51 12.11 0.22 11.51
CA VAL A 51 12.14 -0.35 12.88
C VAL A 51 13.53 -0.21 13.48
N GLY A 52 14.58 -0.44 12.67
CA GLY A 52 15.97 -0.20 13.08
C GLY A 52 16.23 1.25 13.50
N ARG A 53 15.73 2.24 12.73
CA ARG A 53 15.84 3.68 13.07
C ARG A 53 15.07 4.00 14.33
N ALA A 54 13.79 3.68 14.39
CA ALA A 54 12.93 3.95 15.53
C ALA A 54 13.45 3.38 16.85
N SER A 55 14.08 2.19 16.79
CA SER A 55 14.70 1.56 17.96
C SER A 55 15.95 2.32 18.48
N GLY A 56 16.63 3.03 17.58
CA GLY A 56 17.83 3.83 17.89
C GLY A 56 17.57 5.32 18.10
N ASP A 57 16.38 5.81 17.80
CA ASP A 57 16.06 7.23 17.93
C ASP A 57 15.79 7.62 19.40
N PRO A 58 16.60 8.50 20.01
CA PRO A 58 16.41 8.94 21.40
C PRO A 58 15.11 9.73 21.63
N ARG A 59 14.43 10.20 20.57
CA ARG A 59 13.14 10.88 20.64
C ARG A 59 11.97 9.89 20.80
N VAL A 60 12.20 8.60 20.51
CA VAL A 60 11.20 7.54 20.53
C VAL A 60 11.40 6.65 21.75
N ASN A 61 10.38 6.50 22.58
CA ASN A 61 10.39 5.49 23.63
C ASN A 61 10.01 4.12 23.03
N PHE A 62 10.89 3.55 22.21
CA PHE A 62 10.61 2.33 21.43
C PHE A 62 10.10 1.17 22.28
N THR A 63 10.69 0.94 23.44
CA THR A 63 10.30 -0.16 24.36
C THR A 63 9.13 0.20 25.28
N ARG A 64 8.55 1.41 25.14
CA ARG A 64 7.50 1.91 26.04
C ARG A 64 7.88 1.85 27.51
N LYS A 65 9.19 2.03 27.82
CA LYS A 65 9.73 1.99 29.17
C LYS A 65 8.98 2.95 30.09
N GLY A 66 8.55 2.44 31.24
CA GLY A 66 7.81 3.22 32.24
C GLY A 66 6.32 3.39 31.97
N THR A 67 5.78 2.73 30.96
CA THR A 67 4.34 2.67 30.68
C THR A 67 3.77 1.28 30.99
N PRO A 68 2.43 1.15 31.11
CA PRO A 68 1.79 -0.17 31.23
C PRO A 68 2.03 -1.11 30.04
N GLN A 69 2.44 -0.57 28.90
CA GLN A 69 2.68 -1.29 27.65
C GLN A 69 4.17 -1.53 27.38
N GLN A 70 5.00 -1.47 28.43
CA GLN A 70 6.43 -1.80 28.28
C GLN A 70 6.61 -3.21 27.72
N TRP A 71 7.48 -3.35 26.73
CA TRP A 71 7.77 -4.62 26.08
C TRP A 71 9.28 -4.83 25.92
N ASP A 72 9.66 -6.08 25.71
CA ASP A 72 11.05 -6.47 25.48
C ASP A 72 11.30 -6.66 23.98
N PRO A 73 12.25 -5.94 23.36
CA PRO A 73 12.57 -6.04 21.94
C PRO A 73 13.47 -7.26 21.64
N THR A 74 13.02 -8.46 22.03
CA THR A 74 13.66 -9.68 21.58
C THR A 74 13.54 -9.83 20.05
N PRO A 75 14.44 -10.58 19.38
CA PRO A 75 14.35 -10.82 17.96
C PRO A 75 12.94 -11.27 17.51
N ASP A 76 12.34 -12.21 18.22
CA ASP A 76 10.99 -12.72 17.92
C ASP A 76 9.90 -11.66 18.04
N ASN A 77 10.04 -10.74 19.01
CA ASN A 77 9.06 -9.66 19.19
C ASN A 77 9.22 -8.56 18.13
N VAL A 78 10.46 -8.27 17.74
CA VAL A 78 10.76 -7.34 16.65
C VAL A 78 10.23 -7.90 15.32
N GLU A 79 10.48 -9.16 15.00
CA GLU A 79 9.95 -9.82 13.80
C GLU A 79 8.40 -9.75 13.73
N LYS A 80 7.73 -9.97 14.87
CA LYS A 80 6.26 -9.82 14.92
C LYS A 80 5.80 -8.39 14.69
N LEU A 81 6.53 -7.40 15.22
CA LEU A 81 6.23 -5.99 14.97
C LEU A 81 6.39 -5.67 13.48
N GLU A 82 7.51 -6.04 12.89
CA GLU A 82 7.80 -5.83 11.46
C GLU A 82 6.73 -6.48 10.58
N LYS A 83 6.35 -7.71 10.87
CA LYS A 83 5.29 -8.41 10.15
C LYS A 83 3.96 -7.63 10.19
N HIS A 84 3.53 -7.15 11.37
CA HIS A 84 2.29 -6.37 11.47
C HIS A 84 2.37 -5.03 10.74
N LEU A 85 3.54 -4.39 10.72
CA LEU A 85 3.75 -3.15 9.97
C LEU A 85 3.70 -3.39 8.45
N VAL A 86 4.29 -4.49 7.97
CA VAL A 86 4.21 -4.90 6.56
C VAL A 86 2.76 -5.17 6.17
N GLU A 87 2.02 -5.98 6.94
CA GLU A 87 0.60 -6.27 6.70
C GLU A 87 -0.26 -4.99 6.67
N PHE A 88 0.02 -4.05 7.60
CA PHE A 88 -0.69 -2.78 7.66
C PHE A 88 -0.44 -1.92 6.41
N LEU A 89 0.83 -1.73 6.03
CA LEU A 89 1.19 -0.91 4.87
C LEU A 89 0.74 -1.57 3.56
N ASP A 90 0.84 -2.89 3.43
CA ASP A 90 0.32 -3.64 2.28
C ASP A 90 -1.17 -3.34 2.07
N ALA A 91 -1.98 -3.63 3.10
CA ALA A 91 -3.42 -3.40 3.05
C ALA A 91 -3.79 -1.94 2.78
N ALA A 92 -3.11 -0.99 3.46
CA ALA A 92 -3.39 0.44 3.32
C ALA A 92 -2.97 1.01 1.95
N ALA A 93 -1.94 0.42 1.33
CA ALA A 93 -1.48 0.78 -0.01
C ALA A 93 -2.29 0.12 -1.15
N GLY A 94 -3.28 -0.71 -0.82
CA GLY A 94 -4.12 -1.41 -1.80
C GLY A 94 -3.51 -2.70 -2.33
N GLY A 95 -2.65 -3.34 -1.56
CA GLY A 95 -2.15 -4.70 -1.78
C GLY A 95 -3.19 -5.76 -1.48
N SER A 96 -2.79 -7.02 -1.59
CA SER A 96 -3.70 -8.17 -1.44
C SER A 96 -3.77 -8.75 -0.03
N GLN A 97 -2.87 -8.34 0.85
CA GLN A 97 -2.86 -8.82 2.23
C GLN A 97 -3.94 -8.13 3.06
N GLU A 98 -4.56 -8.90 3.95
CA GLU A 98 -5.48 -8.36 4.94
C GLU A 98 -4.72 -8.06 6.23
N TYR A 99 -4.83 -6.85 6.74
CA TYR A 99 -4.29 -6.52 8.06
C TYR A 99 -5.07 -7.28 9.13
N ARG A 100 -4.39 -8.17 9.84
CA ARG A 100 -4.98 -9.03 10.88
C ARG A 100 -4.65 -8.57 12.31
N GLY A 101 -3.97 -7.45 12.42
CA GLY A 101 -3.68 -6.83 13.71
C GLY A 101 -4.94 -6.22 14.36
N ARG A 102 -4.77 -5.76 15.61
CA ARG A 102 -5.79 -4.93 16.28
C ARG A 102 -5.85 -3.55 15.61
N ASP A 103 -6.98 -2.86 15.76
CA ASP A 103 -7.08 -1.46 15.32
C ASP A 103 -6.06 -0.56 16.03
N MET A 104 -5.67 0.54 15.36
CA MET A 104 -4.57 1.40 15.82
C MET A 104 -4.81 1.95 17.22
N LYS A 105 -6.02 2.32 17.56
CA LYS A 105 -6.36 2.83 18.89
C LYS A 105 -6.20 1.77 19.97
N SER A 106 -6.70 0.56 19.73
CA SER A 106 -6.63 -0.53 20.72
C SER A 106 -5.21 -1.04 20.92
N VAL A 107 -4.38 -1.11 19.85
CA VAL A 107 -3.01 -1.61 19.98
C VAL A 107 -2.09 -0.62 20.69
N HIS A 108 -2.35 0.69 20.58
CA HIS A 108 -1.52 1.73 21.18
C HIS A 108 -2.05 2.25 22.52
N ALA A 109 -3.23 1.79 22.96
CA ALA A 109 -3.85 2.23 24.21
C ALA A 109 -2.92 1.99 25.41
N GLY A 110 -2.63 3.05 26.18
CA GLY A 110 -1.75 3.03 27.35
C GLY A 110 -0.26 3.13 27.03
N MET A 111 0.11 3.30 25.78
CA MET A 111 1.52 3.52 25.36
C MET A 111 2.01 4.95 25.68
N GLN A 112 1.11 5.87 25.96
CA GLN A 112 1.40 7.26 26.31
C GLN A 112 2.22 7.99 25.22
N ILE A 113 1.91 7.71 23.96
CA ILE A 113 2.61 8.32 22.83
C ILE A 113 2.27 9.80 22.72
N THR A 114 3.29 10.63 22.59
CA THR A 114 3.17 12.09 22.40
C THR A 114 3.19 12.46 20.93
N ASN A 115 2.74 13.69 20.60
CA ASN A 115 2.89 14.24 19.25
C ASN A 115 4.37 14.28 18.80
N THR A 116 5.29 14.67 19.69
CA THR A 116 6.72 14.74 19.39
C THR A 116 7.32 13.37 19.05
N GLU A 117 6.89 12.30 19.73
CA GLU A 117 7.30 10.94 19.39
C GLU A 117 6.72 10.49 18.05
N PHE A 118 5.46 10.83 17.77
CA PHE A 118 4.85 10.51 16.49
C PHE A 118 5.55 11.23 15.34
N ASP A 119 5.90 12.52 15.50
CA ASP A 119 6.67 13.28 14.51
C ASP A 119 8.07 12.66 14.27
N ALA A 120 8.70 12.10 15.32
CA ALA A 120 9.97 11.40 15.19
C ALA A 120 9.83 10.11 14.38
N ILE A 121 8.78 9.33 14.64
CA ILE A 121 8.42 8.11 13.87
C ILE A 121 8.16 8.43 12.40
N GLU A 122 7.47 9.53 12.10
CA GLU A 122 7.28 9.97 10.71
C GLU A 122 8.61 10.33 10.04
N ALA A 123 9.49 11.05 10.74
CA ALA A 123 10.81 11.40 10.21
C ALA A 123 11.68 10.14 9.92
N ASP A 124 11.60 9.14 10.77
CA ASP A 124 12.29 7.86 10.56
C ASP A 124 11.74 7.10 9.35
N MET A 125 10.41 7.05 9.18
CA MET A 125 9.79 6.44 8.01
C MET A 125 10.16 7.17 6.71
N GLU A 126 10.07 8.49 6.67
CA GLU A 126 10.49 9.29 5.50
C GLU A 126 11.96 9.05 5.16
N SER A 127 12.83 8.91 6.18
CA SER A 127 14.24 8.61 6.00
C SER A 127 14.46 7.22 5.40
N SER A 128 13.66 6.22 5.83
CA SER A 128 13.73 4.87 5.29
C SER A 128 13.23 4.81 3.84
N LEU A 129 12.10 5.42 3.55
CA LEU A 129 11.58 5.53 2.19
C LEU A 129 12.57 6.22 1.24
N SER A 130 13.22 7.29 1.71
CA SER A 130 14.24 8.02 0.95
C SER A 130 15.50 7.19 0.71
N LYS A 131 15.94 6.40 1.70
CA LYS A 131 17.11 5.52 1.59
C LYS A 131 16.95 4.48 0.48
N PHE A 132 15.73 4.00 0.26
CA PHE A 132 15.43 3.01 -0.79
C PHE A 132 14.93 3.66 -2.08
N ASP A 133 15.22 4.93 -2.30
CA ASP A 133 14.89 5.69 -3.53
C ASP A 133 13.40 5.63 -3.92
N VAL A 134 12.48 5.50 -2.92
CA VAL A 134 11.05 5.58 -3.17
C VAL A 134 10.72 6.96 -3.73
N PRO A 135 10.02 7.07 -4.90
CA PRO A 135 9.76 8.37 -5.51
C PRO A 135 8.92 9.30 -4.60
N ALA A 136 9.08 10.61 -4.75
CA ALA A 136 8.49 11.62 -3.87
C ALA A 136 6.96 11.53 -3.75
N GLN A 137 6.27 11.16 -4.83
CA GLN A 137 4.82 11.00 -4.82
C GLN A 137 4.41 9.83 -3.93
N GLU A 138 5.04 8.66 -4.11
CA GLU A 138 4.78 7.46 -3.33
C GLU A 138 5.11 7.66 -1.85
N ARG A 139 6.22 8.35 -1.55
CA ARG A 139 6.56 8.74 -0.16
C ARG A 139 5.46 9.58 0.47
N SER A 140 4.99 10.62 -0.24
CA SER A 140 3.91 11.48 0.25
C SER A 140 2.62 10.69 0.51
N GLU A 141 2.30 9.71 -0.31
CA GLU A 141 1.12 8.86 -0.12
C GLU A 141 1.28 7.93 1.09
N VAL A 142 2.46 7.33 1.30
CA VAL A 142 2.76 6.53 2.51
C VAL A 142 2.70 7.40 3.77
N MET A 143 3.30 8.59 3.74
CA MET A 143 3.26 9.52 4.88
C MET A 143 1.83 9.96 5.21
N ALA A 144 0.97 10.15 4.20
CA ALA A 144 -0.45 10.44 4.43
C ALA A 144 -1.21 9.27 5.10
N ILE A 145 -0.88 8.03 4.77
CA ILE A 145 -1.42 6.84 5.45
C ILE A 145 -1.03 6.85 6.93
N ILE A 146 0.25 7.11 7.24
CA ILE A 146 0.77 7.11 8.61
C ILE A 146 0.14 8.26 9.41
N GLU A 147 0.15 9.49 8.88
CA GLU A 147 -0.45 10.66 9.54
C GLU A 147 -1.95 10.43 9.82
N GLY A 148 -2.65 9.72 8.94
CA GLY A 148 -4.05 9.33 9.15
C GLY A 148 -4.30 8.53 10.43
N THR A 149 -3.27 7.87 10.99
CA THR A 149 -3.34 7.08 12.23
C THR A 149 -3.09 7.91 13.49
N ARG A 150 -2.51 9.11 13.39
CA ARG A 150 -2.09 9.96 14.52
C ARG A 150 -3.18 10.11 15.58
N LYS A 151 -4.41 10.40 15.16
CA LYS A 151 -5.56 10.61 16.06
C LYS A 151 -5.90 9.39 16.93
N ASP A 152 -5.54 8.19 16.46
CA ASP A 152 -5.80 6.92 17.14
C ASP A 152 -4.60 6.44 17.97
N ILE A 153 -3.40 6.98 17.71
CA ILE A 153 -2.13 6.57 18.33
C ILE A 153 -1.68 7.56 19.42
N VAL A 154 -1.78 8.87 19.15
CA VAL A 154 -1.31 9.89 20.10
C VAL A 154 -2.29 10.03 21.27
N GLU A 155 -1.80 9.75 22.48
CA GLU A 155 -2.57 9.87 23.71
C GLU A 155 -2.24 11.16 24.49
N LEU A 156 -1.00 11.63 24.41
CA LEU A 156 -0.53 12.82 25.13
C LEU A 156 -0.25 13.97 24.14
N LYS A 157 -0.86 15.12 24.43
CA LYS A 157 -0.74 16.33 23.58
C LYS A 157 0.36 17.24 24.07
#